data_12168ceaeb4f79548c600d9a5f22c021
#
_entry.id   12168ceaeb4f79548c600d9a5f22c021
#
_cell.length_a   1.000
_cell.length_b   1.000
_cell.length_c   1.000
_cell.angle_alpha   90.00
_cell.angle_beta   90.00
_cell.angle_gamma   90.00
#
_symmetry.space_group_name_H-M   'P 1'
#
loop_
_entity.id
_entity.type
_entity.pdbx_description
1 polymer ?
#
loop_
_entity_poly.entity_id
_entity_poly.type
_entity_poly.pdbx_seq_one_letter_code
_entity_poly.pdbx_strand_id
1 'polypeptide(L)'
;MREFINNFLGQFDLDVRKSGDARYSDQKCTPDVVCFIADCVINIVQEGNTFTVNDIWESQYFIKNAVAVFGKPLPTNPKARHEYDKFIQQPLRLLGYAHVLKVSKIGNVNVYQINDEDMLDYISRRERNTYNFLYCYFRKVMVDSRMWKYFQEYIDRSLNGDATKVDYLYLRDKFIRFMIGNTSINGEVEVRRIFPKILNIFAVDNGICGSERGTISKYQFNFSDLMYNRKNWRDVNKDKSMTRQEAADEAINTQQEAFNDYYIKKAMALIRKIQTESEVHDQWNTGAATQVHHIFPKSQFPEIAHYVENLILLTASQHYTKAHPNNNTQVVDRDYQLVLLLAKSDTIEKSLKLVGDKYYRKESFVFVINTGLSVDWSTSLSFADIRRMLIQAYNAA
;
A
#
# COMPACT_ATOMS: atom_id res chain seq x y z
N MET A 1 1.35 -14.49 5.18
CA MET A 1 2.20 -13.47 4.48
C MET A 1 3.36 -12.97 5.30
N ARG A 2 3.22 -12.68 6.58
CA ARG A 2 4.38 -12.30 7.43
C ARG A 2 5.46 -13.38 7.48
N GLU A 3 5.09 -14.65 7.39
CA GLU A 3 6.05 -15.75 7.28
C GLU A 3 6.90 -15.64 6.01
N PHE A 4 6.29 -15.39 4.84
CA PHE A 4 7.00 -15.14 3.59
C PHE A 4 8.02 -13.99 3.73
N ILE A 5 7.61 -12.86 4.33
CA ILE A 5 8.49 -11.72 4.58
C ILE A 5 9.61 -12.09 5.57
N ASN A 6 9.29 -12.78 6.66
CA ASN A 6 10.26 -13.19 7.66
C ASN A 6 11.28 -14.19 7.11
N ASN A 7 10.86 -15.12 6.24
CA ASN A 7 11.76 -16.06 5.57
C ASN A 7 12.73 -15.33 4.63
N PHE A 8 12.26 -14.32 3.90
CA PHE A 8 13.13 -13.47 3.08
C PHE A 8 14.11 -12.68 3.95
N LEU A 9 13.63 -11.93 4.94
CA LEU A 9 14.47 -11.10 5.81
C LEU A 9 15.42 -11.92 6.69
N GLY A 10 15.03 -13.15 7.04
CA GLY A 10 15.82 -14.07 7.86
C GLY A 10 17.18 -14.45 7.26
N GLN A 11 17.35 -14.27 5.93
CA GLN A 11 18.59 -14.55 5.22
C GLN A 11 19.68 -13.50 5.48
N PHE A 12 19.33 -12.33 6.05
CA PHE A 12 20.22 -11.18 6.17
C PHE A 12 20.43 -10.77 7.63
N ASP A 13 21.62 -10.25 7.92
CA ASP A 13 21.96 -9.57 9.18
C ASP A 13 21.69 -8.07 8.99
N LEU A 14 20.67 -7.56 9.68
CA LEU A 14 20.24 -6.15 9.60
C LEU A 14 20.67 -5.34 10.84
N ASP A 15 21.80 -5.71 11.44
CA ASP A 15 22.33 -5.01 12.62
C ASP A 15 22.94 -3.65 12.23
N VAL A 16 22.26 -2.56 12.59
CA VAL A 16 22.71 -1.19 12.35
C VAL A 16 24.06 -0.88 13.02
N ARG A 17 24.39 -1.53 14.13
CA ARG A 17 25.64 -1.35 14.83
C ARG A 17 26.85 -1.87 14.03
N LYS A 18 26.61 -2.85 13.14
CA LYS A 18 27.63 -3.42 12.24
C LYS A 18 27.73 -2.63 10.95
N SER A 19 26.56 -2.26 10.39
CA SER A 19 26.51 -1.55 9.10
C SER A 19 26.88 -0.08 9.21
N GLY A 20 26.58 0.57 10.35
CA GLY A 20 26.70 2.01 10.51
C GLY A 20 25.73 2.82 9.65
N ASP A 21 24.86 2.15 8.89
CA ASP A 21 23.97 2.83 7.93
C ASP A 21 22.71 3.37 8.61
N ALA A 22 22.60 4.69 8.62
CA ALA A 22 21.43 5.39 9.15
C ALA A 22 20.20 5.27 8.24
N ARG A 23 20.36 4.85 6.99
CA ARG A 23 19.32 4.92 5.96
C ARG A 23 18.47 3.67 5.88
N TYR A 24 18.50 2.83 6.90
CA TYR A 24 17.53 1.74 7.07
C TYR A 24 16.10 2.26 7.27
N SER A 25 15.93 3.52 7.73
CA SER A 25 14.66 4.23 7.81
C SER A 25 14.87 5.74 7.67
N ASP A 26 13.86 6.46 7.17
CA ASP A 26 13.90 7.92 7.09
C ASP A 26 12.47 8.50 7.07
N GLN A 27 12.35 9.83 7.01
CA GLN A 27 11.10 10.58 7.15
C GLN A 27 10.04 10.24 6.09
N LYS A 28 10.46 9.85 4.87
CA LYS A 28 9.57 9.50 3.75
C LYS A 28 9.27 8.00 3.67
N CYS A 29 9.76 7.19 4.60
CA CYS A 29 9.54 5.76 4.62
C CYS A 29 8.18 5.41 5.27
N THR A 30 7.10 5.88 4.67
CA THR A 30 5.71 5.54 5.04
C THR A 30 5.16 4.48 4.10
N PRO A 31 4.12 3.69 4.50
CA PRO A 31 3.61 2.60 3.68
C PRO A 31 3.22 3.00 2.26
N ASP A 32 2.55 4.15 2.10
CA ASP A 32 2.12 4.67 0.80
C ASP A 32 3.29 5.13 -0.08
N VAL A 33 4.28 5.83 0.48
CA VAL A 33 5.45 6.29 -0.29
C VAL A 33 6.34 5.13 -0.69
N VAL A 34 6.61 4.18 0.22
CA VAL A 34 7.42 2.99 -0.10
C VAL A 34 6.70 2.11 -1.12
N CYS A 35 5.38 1.92 -0.99
CA CYS A 35 4.55 1.23 -1.98
C CYS A 35 4.65 1.87 -3.36
N PHE A 36 4.49 3.19 -3.42
CA PHE A 36 4.52 3.95 -4.67
C PHE A 36 5.90 3.92 -5.34
N ILE A 37 6.99 4.06 -4.58
CA ILE A 37 8.34 3.98 -5.15
C ILE A 37 8.66 2.55 -5.63
N ALA A 38 8.25 1.52 -4.89
CA ALA A 38 8.36 0.14 -5.37
C ALA A 38 7.59 -0.10 -6.68
N ASP A 39 6.38 0.47 -6.79
CA ASP A 39 5.57 0.43 -7.99
C ASP A 39 6.22 1.17 -9.17
N CYS A 40 6.86 2.32 -8.92
CA CYS A 40 7.65 3.01 -9.94
C CYS A 40 8.80 2.14 -10.44
N VAL A 41 9.55 1.49 -9.54
CA VAL A 41 10.65 0.60 -9.94
C VAL A 41 10.15 -0.54 -10.82
N ILE A 42 9.08 -1.23 -10.43
CA ILE A 42 8.48 -2.33 -11.24
C ILE A 42 8.05 -1.87 -12.64
N ASN A 43 7.52 -0.65 -12.76
CA ASN A 43 6.98 -0.16 -14.03
C ASN A 43 8.02 0.52 -14.94
N ILE A 44 9.17 0.91 -14.41
CA ILE A 44 10.18 1.69 -15.13
C ILE A 44 11.41 0.86 -15.45
N VAL A 45 11.79 -0.03 -14.54
CA VAL A 45 13.05 -0.77 -14.61
C VAL A 45 12.82 -2.14 -15.22
N GLN A 46 13.53 -2.46 -16.31
CA GLN A 46 13.55 -3.81 -16.85
C GLN A 46 14.40 -4.72 -15.96
N GLU A 47 14.02 -5.99 -15.88
CA GLU A 47 14.74 -7.00 -15.12
C GLU A 47 16.23 -7.03 -15.48
N GLY A 48 17.08 -7.09 -14.46
CA GLY A 48 18.54 -7.13 -14.63
C GLY A 48 19.20 -5.77 -14.85
N ASN A 49 18.45 -4.71 -15.18
CA ASN A 49 19.00 -3.38 -15.38
C ASN A 49 19.29 -2.66 -14.07
N THR A 50 20.29 -1.79 -14.11
CA THR A 50 20.59 -0.85 -13.03
C THR A 50 19.87 0.48 -13.26
N PHE A 51 19.56 1.20 -12.19
CA PHE A 51 18.91 2.49 -12.25
C PHE A 51 19.34 3.40 -11.09
N THR A 52 19.07 4.68 -11.23
CA THR A 52 19.37 5.73 -10.24
C THR A 52 18.08 6.44 -9.78
N VAL A 53 18.23 7.36 -8.84
CA VAL A 53 17.11 8.26 -8.44
C VAL A 53 16.63 9.08 -9.63
N ASN A 54 17.53 9.52 -10.52
CA ASN A 54 17.14 10.35 -11.67
C ASN A 54 16.30 9.56 -12.68
N ASP A 55 16.60 8.28 -12.92
CA ASP A 55 15.81 7.44 -13.85
C ASP A 55 14.35 7.33 -13.39
N ILE A 56 14.11 7.23 -12.07
CA ILE A 56 12.76 7.26 -11.51
C ILE A 56 12.15 8.66 -11.65
N TRP A 57 12.91 9.70 -11.28
CA TRP A 57 12.44 11.09 -11.29
C TRP A 57 11.97 11.56 -12.67
N GLU A 58 12.76 11.27 -13.71
CA GLU A 58 12.53 11.75 -15.08
C GLU A 58 11.47 10.91 -15.81
N SER A 59 11.05 9.77 -15.23
CA SER A 59 10.07 8.92 -15.87
C SER A 59 8.68 9.56 -15.92
N GLN A 60 8.02 9.40 -17.06
CA GLN A 60 6.63 9.85 -17.23
C GLN A 60 5.67 9.16 -16.25
N TYR A 61 5.98 7.91 -15.90
CA TYR A 61 5.20 7.16 -14.91
C TYR A 61 5.22 7.85 -13.54
N PHE A 62 6.41 8.20 -13.03
CA PHE A 62 6.56 8.89 -11.76
C PHE A 62 5.93 10.29 -11.80
N ILE A 63 6.27 11.09 -12.82
CA ILE A 63 5.79 12.48 -12.96
C ILE A 63 4.27 12.55 -12.89
N LYS A 64 3.59 11.70 -13.66
CA LYS A 64 2.13 11.66 -13.70
C LYS A 64 1.52 11.18 -12.38
N ASN A 65 2.02 10.08 -11.85
CA ASN A 65 1.36 9.41 -10.73
C ASN A 65 1.70 10.03 -9.38
N ALA A 66 2.88 10.65 -9.20
CA ALA A 66 3.23 11.36 -7.97
C ALA A 66 2.27 12.54 -7.69
N VAL A 67 1.88 13.26 -8.72
CA VAL A 67 0.87 14.33 -8.60
C VAL A 67 -0.50 13.76 -8.26
N ALA A 68 -0.91 12.71 -8.97
CA ALA A 68 -2.22 12.07 -8.77
C ALA A 68 -2.37 11.48 -7.35
N VAL A 69 -1.35 10.77 -6.87
CA VAL A 69 -1.41 10.05 -5.58
C VAL A 69 -1.18 10.98 -4.40
N PHE A 70 -0.25 11.94 -4.50
CA PHE A 70 0.20 12.73 -3.35
C PHE A 70 -0.23 14.20 -3.39
N GLY A 71 -0.90 14.66 -4.46
CA GLY A 71 -1.31 16.06 -4.60
C GLY A 71 -0.14 17.05 -4.53
N LYS A 72 1.07 16.61 -4.89
CA LYS A 72 2.27 17.43 -4.84
C LYS A 72 2.43 18.26 -6.11
N PRO A 73 3.20 19.38 -6.06
CA PRO A 73 3.60 20.09 -7.26
C PRO A 73 4.26 19.16 -8.29
N LEU A 74 4.17 19.51 -9.58
CA LEU A 74 4.83 18.73 -10.64
C LEU A 74 6.32 18.49 -10.30
N PRO A 75 6.83 17.27 -10.46
CA PRO A 75 8.25 16.95 -10.24
C PRO A 75 9.21 17.78 -11.08
N THR A 76 8.76 18.26 -12.24
CA THR A 76 9.51 19.16 -13.13
C THR A 76 9.65 20.59 -12.59
N ASN A 77 8.93 20.96 -11.53
CA ASN A 77 9.06 22.27 -10.89
C ASN A 77 10.42 22.35 -10.14
N PRO A 78 11.32 23.29 -10.49
CA PRO A 78 12.63 23.40 -9.84
C PRO A 78 12.56 23.58 -8.32
N LYS A 79 11.52 24.25 -7.80
CA LYS A 79 11.31 24.47 -6.36
C LYS A 79 10.92 23.18 -5.62
N ALA A 80 10.43 22.15 -6.32
CA ALA A 80 10.07 20.87 -5.74
C ALA A 80 11.25 19.87 -5.68
N ARG A 81 12.38 20.18 -6.31
CA ARG A 81 13.52 19.27 -6.48
C ARG A 81 14.00 18.65 -5.17
N HIS A 82 14.30 19.43 -4.16
CA HIS A 82 14.81 18.93 -2.89
C HIS A 82 13.84 18.04 -2.13
N GLU A 83 12.54 18.25 -2.32
CA GLU A 83 11.51 17.42 -1.70
C GLU A 83 11.40 16.06 -2.41
N TYR A 84 11.39 16.07 -3.74
CA TYR A 84 11.30 14.84 -4.53
C TYR A 84 12.57 13.99 -4.48
N ASP A 85 13.74 14.61 -4.38
CA ASP A 85 15.00 13.88 -4.18
C ASP A 85 14.89 12.98 -2.92
N LYS A 86 14.49 13.54 -1.78
CA LYS A 86 14.27 12.77 -0.56
C LYS A 86 13.11 11.77 -0.67
N PHE A 87 12.07 12.14 -1.40
CA PHE A 87 10.87 11.33 -1.57
C PHE A 87 11.16 10.04 -2.33
N ILE A 88 12.09 10.06 -3.29
CA ILE A 88 12.53 8.88 -4.04
C ILE A 88 13.68 8.18 -3.32
N GLN A 89 14.72 8.93 -2.93
CA GLN A 89 15.94 8.37 -2.39
C GLN A 89 15.73 7.59 -1.09
N GLN A 90 14.92 8.12 -0.17
CA GLN A 90 14.77 7.52 1.16
C GLN A 90 14.11 6.12 1.11
N PRO A 91 12.99 5.89 0.37
CA PRO A 91 12.47 4.54 0.16
C PRO A 91 13.43 3.61 -0.58
N LEU A 92 14.14 4.09 -1.62
CA LEU A 92 15.12 3.26 -2.32
C LEU A 92 16.26 2.80 -1.39
N ARG A 93 16.73 3.67 -0.50
CA ARG A 93 17.74 3.32 0.50
C ARG A 93 17.21 2.30 1.51
N LEU A 94 15.97 2.44 1.97
CA LEU A 94 15.31 1.46 2.84
C LEU A 94 15.22 0.10 2.13
N LEU A 95 14.73 0.07 0.88
CA LEU A 95 14.62 -1.17 0.10
C LEU A 95 15.99 -1.80 -0.16
N GLY A 96 17.03 -0.97 -0.35
CA GLY A 96 18.40 -1.42 -0.45
C GLY A 96 18.92 -2.04 0.84
N TYR A 97 18.72 -1.39 1.99
CA TYR A 97 19.10 -1.93 3.29
C TYR A 97 18.38 -3.24 3.63
N ALA A 98 17.12 -3.35 3.20
CA ALA A 98 16.31 -4.56 3.34
C ALA A 98 16.68 -5.66 2.34
N HIS A 99 17.67 -5.46 1.48
CA HIS A 99 18.09 -6.37 0.41
C HIS A 99 17.00 -6.70 -0.65
N VAL A 100 15.94 -5.93 -0.71
CA VAL A 100 14.97 -6.00 -1.84
C VAL A 100 15.59 -5.43 -3.12
N LEU A 101 16.44 -4.42 -2.97
CA LEU A 101 17.32 -3.89 -4.03
C LEU A 101 18.79 -4.13 -3.69
N LYS A 102 19.62 -4.40 -4.68
CA LYS A 102 21.08 -4.26 -4.57
C LYS A 102 21.45 -2.79 -4.70
N VAL A 103 22.40 -2.35 -3.89
CA VAL A 103 22.91 -0.98 -3.93
C VAL A 103 24.41 -1.01 -4.18
N SER A 104 24.85 -0.29 -5.19
CA SER A 104 26.26 -0.04 -5.48
C SER A 104 26.50 1.46 -5.63
N LYS A 105 27.74 1.88 -5.83
CA LYS A 105 28.09 3.28 -6.08
C LYS A 105 28.92 3.41 -7.35
N ILE A 106 28.58 4.40 -8.15
CA ILE A 106 29.41 4.88 -9.26
C ILE A 106 29.75 6.34 -8.93
N GLY A 107 31.02 6.57 -8.52
CA GLY A 107 31.38 7.86 -7.92
C GLY A 107 30.59 8.15 -6.65
N ASN A 108 29.88 9.27 -6.62
CA ASN A 108 29.02 9.69 -5.51
C ASN A 108 27.54 9.28 -5.68
N VAL A 109 27.17 8.64 -6.79
CA VAL A 109 25.79 8.29 -7.12
C VAL A 109 25.50 6.85 -6.68
N ASN A 110 24.41 6.66 -5.94
CA ASN A 110 23.89 5.33 -5.66
C ASN A 110 23.20 4.77 -6.90
N VAL A 111 23.57 3.55 -7.24
CA VAL A 111 23.01 2.77 -8.35
C VAL A 111 22.31 1.57 -7.76
N TYR A 112 21.09 1.34 -8.19
CA TYR A 112 20.21 0.30 -7.69
C TYR A 112 19.95 -0.76 -8.76
N GLN A 113 19.68 -1.99 -8.33
CA GLN A 113 19.23 -3.10 -9.16
C GLN A 113 18.19 -3.91 -8.37
N ILE A 114 17.19 -4.47 -9.02
CA ILE A 114 16.24 -5.38 -8.38
C ILE A 114 16.98 -6.62 -7.91
N ASN A 115 16.87 -6.97 -6.63
CA ASN A 115 17.49 -8.15 -6.03
C ASN A 115 16.50 -9.26 -5.81
N ASP A 116 15.29 -8.91 -5.35
CA ASP A 116 14.19 -9.86 -5.17
C ASP A 116 12.92 -9.25 -5.77
N GLU A 117 12.55 -9.76 -6.95
CA GLU A 117 11.40 -9.26 -7.70
C GLU A 117 10.08 -9.63 -7.00
N ASP A 118 9.98 -10.83 -6.41
CA ASP A 118 8.77 -11.26 -5.71
C ASP A 118 8.46 -10.40 -4.50
N MET A 119 9.48 -10.03 -3.72
CA MET A 119 9.31 -9.14 -2.58
C MET A 119 9.00 -7.71 -3.02
N LEU A 120 9.69 -7.20 -4.05
CA LEU A 120 9.44 -5.88 -4.59
C LEU A 120 8.01 -5.77 -5.16
N ASP A 121 7.58 -6.77 -5.92
CA ASP A 121 6.23 -6.85 -6.48
C ASP A 121 5.17 -6.96 -5.35
N TYR A 122 5.43 -7.74 -4.30
CA TYR A 122 4.56 -7.79 -3.12
C TYR A 122 4.40 -6.42 -2.45
N ILE A 123 5.50 -5.70 -2.23
CA ILE A 123 5.50 -4.36 -1.61
C ILE A 123 4.74 -3.38 -2.51
N SER A 124 4.98 -3.42 -3.82
CA SER A 124 4.43 -2.48 -4.79
C SER A 124 2.91 -2.55 -4.93
N ARG A 125 2.26 -3.66 -4.62
CA ARG A 125 0.84 -3.91 -4.97
C ARG A 125 -0.15 -3.02 -4.24
N ARG A 126 0.04 -2.83 -2.93
CA ARG A 126 -0.84 -2.01 -2.08
C ARG A 126 -0.17 -1.64 -0.76
N GLU A 127 -0.57 -0.54 -0.18
CA GLU A 127 0.02 0.00 1.05
C GLU A 127 -0.06 -0.96 2.23
N ARG A 128 -1.10 -1.83 2.29
CA ARG A 128 -1.22 -2.84 3.34
C ARG A 128 -0.13 -3.91 3.25
N ASN A 129 0.29 -4.28 2.04
CA ASN A 129 1.41 -5.19 1.83
C ASN A 129 2.72 -4.55 2.29
N THR A 130 2.93 -3.30 1.89
CA THR A 130 4.08 -2.50 2.35
C THR A 130 4.10 -2.34 3.86
N TYR A 131 2.95 -2.09 4.49
CA TYR A 131 2.84 -2.04 5.95
C TYR A 131 3.27 -3.36 6.61
N ASN A 132 2.82 -4.51 6.11
CA ASN A 132 3.24 -5.81 6.62
C ASN A 132 4.74 -6.03 6.45
N PHE A 133 5.29 -5.61 5.30
CA PHE A 133 6.74 -5.62 5.06
C PHE A 133 7.48 -4.73 6.05
N LEU A 134 7.08 -3.47 6.21
CA LEU A 134 7.71 -2.53 7.14
C LEU A 134 7.65 -2.99 8.59
N TYR A 135 6.54 -3.61 9.01
CA TYR A 135 6.42 -4.20 10.34
C TYR A 135 7.47 -5.30 10.58
N CYS A 136 7.54 -6.30 9.69
CA CYS A 136 8.52 -7.39 9.81
C CYS A 136 9.95 -6.87 9.69
N TYR A 137 10.20 -5.96 8.77
CA TYR A 137 11.50 -5.35 8.52
C TYR A 137 12.00 -4.53 9.72
N PHE A 138 11.21 -3.58 10.23
CA PHE A 138 11.63 -2.80 11.39
C PHE A 138 11.79 -3.66 12.63
N ARG A 139 10.91 -4.66 12.83
CA ARG A 139 11.09 -5.63 13.93
C ARG A 139 12.41 -6.37 13.80
N LYS A 140 12.75 -6.87 12.61
CA LYS A 140 14.03 -7.56 12.36
C LYS A 140 15.23 -6.63 12.63
N VAL A 141 15.22 -5.41 12.08
CA VAL A 141 16.27 -4.41 12.35
C VAL A 141 16.43 -4.13 13.85
N MET A 142 15.32 -3.95 14.56
CA MET A 142 15.37 -3.69 16.01
C MET A 142 15.84 -4.91 16.81
N VAL A 143 15.50 -6.12 16.39
CA VAL A 143 15.98 -7.37 17.02
C VAL A 143 17.47 -7.53 16.80
N ASP A 144 17.94 -7.47 15.56
CA ASP A 144 19.35 -7.65 15.19
C ASP A 144 20.21 -6.57 15.88
N SER A 145 19.72 -5.35 15.95
CA SER A 145 20.39 -4.21 16.61
C SER A 145 20.25 -4.18 18.14
N ARG A 146 19.63 -5.20 18.76
CA ARG A 146 19.37 -5.30 20.21
C ARG A 146 18.53 -4.13 20.79
N MET A 147 17.75 -3.48 19.95
CA MET A 147 16.84 -2.41 20.35
C MET A 147 15.42 -2.90 20.67
N TRP A 148 15.04 -4.09 20.16
CA TRP A 148 13.67 -4.62 20.26
C TRP A 148 13.13 -4.67 21.69
N LYS A 149 13.95 -5.00 22.67
CA LYS A 149 13.53 -5.09 24.08
C LYS A 149 12.88 -3.79 24.61
N TYR A 150 13.35 -2.62 24.17
CA TYR A 150 12.79 -1.33 24.58
C TYR A 150 11.45 -1.04 23.93
N PHE A 151 11.28 -1.44 22.65
CA PHE A 151 10.00 -1.35 21.97
C PHE A 151 8.99 -2.31 22.59
N GLN A 152 9.39 -3.56 22.86
CA GLN A 152 8.54 -4.57 23.50
C GLN A 152 8.06 -4.10 24.89
N GLU A 153 8.94 -3.57 25.71
CA GLU A 153 8.60 -3.01 27.04
C GLU A 153 7.53 -1.91 26.93
N TYR A 154 7.69 -0.99 25.98
CA TYR A 154 6.71 0.06 25.73
C TYR A 154 5.36 -0.49 25.24
N ILE A 155 5.40 -1.47 24.34
CA ILE A 155 4.20 -2.14 23.81
C ILE A 155 3.46 -2.86 24.95
N ASP A 156 4.16 -3.64 25.76
CA ASP A 156 3.56 -4.42 26.85
C ASP A 156 2.91 -3.49 27.89
N ARG A 157 3.58 -2.41 28.27
CA ARG A 157 3.00 -1.38 29.16
C ARG A 157 1.78 -0.71 28.53
N SER A 158 1.82 -0.41 27.22
CA SER A 158 0.70 0.21 26.52
C SER A 158 -0.52 -0.72 26.45
N LEU A 159 -0.31 -2.02 26.22
CA LEU A 159 -1.38 -3.02 26.22
C LEU A 159 -2.02 -3.21 27.60
N ASN A 160 -1.24 -3.08 28.67
CA ASN A 160 -1.72 -3.14 30.05
C ASN A 160 -2.39 -1.83 30.53
N GLY A 161 -2.36 -0.77 29.70
CA GLY A 161 -2.91 0.54 30.08
C GLY A 161 -2.01 1.37 30.98
N ASP A 162 -0.76 0.92 31.25
CA ASP A 162 0.19 1.54 32.19
C ASP A 162 1.20 2.47 31.52
N ALA A 163 1.21 2.56 30.19
CA ALA A 163 2.18 3.39 29.47
C ALA A 163 1.93 4.87 29.71
N THR A 164 2.98 5.56 30.13
CA THR A 164 2.99 6.99 30.42
C THR A 164 3.84 7.76 29.40
N LYS A 165 3.77 9.09 29.48
CA LYS A 165 4.69 9.97 28.75
C LYS A 165 6.17 9.69 29.12
N VAL A 166 6.46 9.25 30.35
CA VAL A 166 7.84 8.94 30.81
C VAL A 166 8.35 7.71 30.03
N ASP A 167 7.53 6.67 29.87
CA ASP A 167 7.89 5.46 29.11
C ASP A 167 8.15 5.75 27.64
N TYR A 168 7.30 6.59 27.03
CA TYR A 168 7.50 7.08 25.67
C TYR A 168 8.83 7.84 25.51
N LEU A 169 9.12 8.77 26.44
CA LEU A 169 10.35 9.56 26.41
C LEU A 169 11.58 8.67 26.62
N TYR A 170 11.49 7.69 27.52
CA TYR A 170 12.56 6.71 27.75
C TYR A 170 12.89 5.92 26.47
N LEU A 171 11.88 5.34 25.82
CA LEU A 171 12.07 4.62 24.55
C LEU A 171 12.69 5.54 23.49
N ARG A 172 12.15 6.74 23.32
CA ARG A 172 12.64 7.71 22.34
C ARG A 172 14.11 8.07 22.60
N ASP A 173 14.48 8.33 23.85
CA ASP A 173 15.84 8.73 24.20
C ASP A 173 16.82 7.55 24.03
N LYS A 174 16.39 6.30 24.31
CA LYS A 174 17.17 5.10 23.97
C LYS A 174 17.40 5.00 22.48
N PHE A 175 16.37 5.25 21.66
CA PHE A 175 16.47 5.24 20.19
C PHE A 175 17.39 6.36 19.68
N ILE A 176 17.31 7.58 20.24
CA ILE A 176 18.19 8.69 19.86
C ILE A 176 19.66 8.33 20.14
N ARG A 177 19.97 7.84 21.35
CA ARG A 177 21.34 7.42 21.70
C ARG A 177 21.85 6.29 20.80
N PHE A 178 20.97 5.34 20.46
CA PHE A 178 21.31 4.25 19.55
C PHE A 178 21.68 4.77 18.17
N MET A 179 20.88 5.66 17.59
CA MET A 179 21.12 6.21 16.25
C MET A 179 22.40 7.06 16.19
N ILE A 180 22.58 7.97 17.15
CA ILE A 180 23.77 8.83 17.19
C ILE A 180 25.04 8.03 17.48
N GLY A 181 24.95 7.03 18.33
CA GLY A 181 26.12 6.22 18.72
C GLY A 181 26.55 5.17 17.68
N ASN A 182 25.70 4.81 16.73
CA ASN A 182 25.95 3.71 15.80
C ASN A 182 25.83 4.08 14.33
N THR A 183 25.51 5.33 13.99
CA THR A 183 25.33 5.76 12.59
C THR A 183 26.01 7.11 12.34
N SER A 184 26.00 7.54 11.10
CA SER A 184 26.52 8.86 10.70
C SER A 184 25.60 10.04 11.10
N ILE A 185 24.40 9.79 11.64
CA ILE A 185 23.54 10.87 12.13
C ILE A 185 24.08 11.42 13.43
N ASN A 186 24.36 12.73 13.46
CA ASN A 186 24.91 13.43 14.62
C ASN A 186 23.91 14.40 15.30
N GLY A 187 22.70 14.52 14.76
CA GLY A 187 21.67 15.46 15.23
C GLY A 187 20.40 14.78 15.73
N GLU A 188 19.99 15.07 16.96
CA GLU A 188 18.75 14.54 17.55
C GLU A 188 17.49 14.89 16.73
N VAL A 189 17.47 16.07 16.09
CA VAL A 189 16.29 16.54 15.33
C VAL A 189 15.95 15.60 14.20
N GLU A 190 16.97 15.07 13.50
CA GLU A 190 16.76 14.10 12.43
C GLU A 190 16.23 12.78 12.98
N VAL A 191 16.83 12.28 14.06
CA VAL A 191 16.39 11.02 14.71
C VAL A 191 14.96 11.14 15.23
N ARG A 192 14.58 12.27 15.82
CA ARG A 192 13.20 12.53 16.30
C ARG A 192 12.16 12.52 15.18
N ARG A 193 12.56 12.74 13.92
CA ARG A 193 11.68 12.63 12.75
C ARG A 193 11.58 11.20 12.20
N ILE A 194 12.61 10.38 12.43
CA ILE A 194 12.66 8.95 12.02
C ILE A 194 11.89 8.09 13.03
N PHE A 195 12.07 8.32 14.32
CA PHE A 195 11.49 7.53 15.40
C PHE A 195 9.99 7.25 15.26
N PRO A 196 9.12 8.25 14.93
CA PRO A 196 7.70 8.00 14.73
C PRO A 196 7.39 7.05 13.58
N LYS A 197 8.24 6.98 12.55
CA LYS A 197 8.03 6.10 11.39
C LYS A 197 8.15 4.63 11.77
N ILE A 198 8.94 4.33 12.77
CA ILE A 198 9.13 2.98 13.29
C ILE A 198 8.10 2.67 14.40
N LEU A 199 8.00 3.54 15.42
CA LEU A 199 7.08 3.31 16.53
C LEU A 199 5.63 3.20 16.07
N ASN A 200 5.17 4.06 15.15
CA ASN A 200 3.77 4.07 14.72
C ASN A 200 3.38 2.82 13.93
N ILE A 201 4.31 2.18 13.22
CA ILE A 201 4.06 0.87 12.59
C ILE A 201 3.71 -0.18 13.67
N PHE A 202 4.47 -0.21 14.77
CA PHE A 202 4.20 -1.13 15.89
C PHE A 202 2.95 -0.73 16.65
N ALA A 203 2.69 0.57 16.81
CA ALA A 203 1.50 1.08 17.49
C ALA A 203 0.22 0.64 16.78
N VAL A 204 0.16 0.76 15.45
CA VAL A 204 -0.99 0.31 14.65
C VAL A 204 -1.20 -1.19 14.75
N ASP A 205 -0.12 -1.97 14.74
CA ASP A 205 -0.21 -3.44 14.80
C ASP A 205 -0.74 -3.95 16.14
N ASN A 206 -0.44 -3.23 17.21
CA ASN A 206 -0.85 -3.59 18.57
C ASN A 206 -2.07 -2.81 19.07
N GLY A 207 -2.65 -1.91 18.27
CA GLY A 207 -3.80 -1.10 18.67
C GLY A 207 -3.51 -0.18 19.87
N ILE A 208 -2.31 0.41 19.93
CA ILE A 208 -1.86 1.28 21.00
C ILE A 208 -1.62 2.72 20.53
N CYS A 209 -1.40 3.63 21.50
CA CYS A 209 -1.00 5.00 21.20
C CYS A 209 0.42 5.03 20.61
N GLY A 210 0.59 5.83 19.56
CA GLY A 210 1.87 6.02 18.88
C GLY A 210 2.54 7.34 19.24
N SER A 211 3.37 7.83 18.32
CA SER A 211 4.07 9.11 18.44
C SER A 211 3.42 10.17 17.53
N GLU A 212 2.98 11.26 18.15
CA GLU A 212 2.47 12.44 17.46
C GLU A 212 3.14 13.71 17.96
N ARG A 213 3.66 14.55 17.07
CA ARG A 213 4.32 15.83 17.38
C ARG A 213 5.40 15.73 18.48
N GLY A 214 6.12 14.60 18.51
CA GLY A 214 7.21 14.36 19.46
C GLY A 214 6.78 13.93 20.87
N THR A 215 5.52 13.57 21.06
CA THR A 215 4.96 13.03 22.30
C THR A 215 4.06 11.82 22.01
N ILE A 216 3.60 11.12 23.06
CA ILE A 216 2.60 10.06 22.92
C ILE A 216 1.29 10.65 22.39
N SER A 217 0.66 9.97 21.44
CA SER A 217 -0.63 10.39 20.89
C SER A 217 -1.76 10.27 21.92
N LYS A 218 -2.81 11.08 21.74
CA LYS A 218 -4.01 11.05 22.58
C LYS A 218 -4.99 9.93 22.23
N TYR A 219 -4.75 9.24 21.11
CA TYR A 219 -5.61 8.18 20.56
C TYR A 219 -4.76 7.05 20.01
N GLN A 220 -5.37 5.89 19.85
CA GLN A 220 -4.74 4.75 19.20
C GLN A 220 -4.58 5.03 17.71
N PHE A 221 -3.38 4.78 17.19
CA PHE A 221 -3.12 4.94 15.77
C PHE A 221 -3.84 3.86 14.97
N ASN A 222 -4.40 4.26 13.84
CA ASN A 222 -4.95 3.35 12.84
C ASN A 222 -4.09 3.37 11.56
N PHE A 223 -4.41 2.47 10.63
CA PHE A 223 -3.63 2.32 9.41
C PHE A 223 -3.54 3.60 8.56
N SER A 224 -4.62 4.38 8.48
CA SER A 224 -4.64 5.64 7.70
C SER A 224 -3.72 6.71 8.31
N ASP A 225 -3.44 6.64 9.61
CA ASP A 225 -2.53 7.56 10.29
C ASP A 225 -1.06 7.39 9.89
N LEU A 226 -0.70 6.25 9.31
CA LEU A 226 0.65 5.96 8.82
C LEU A 226 0.96 6.62 7.48
N MET A 227 -0.07 7.02 6.71
CA MET A 227 0.10 7.52 5.35
C MET A 227 0.76 8.90 5.34
N TYR A 228 1.63 9.10 4.34
CA TYR A 228 2.26 10.40 4.09
C TYR A 228 1.24 11.41 3.58
N ASN A 229 0.29 10.97 2.79
CA ASN A 229 -0.70 11.79 2.11
C ASN A 229 -1.88 12.16 3.04
N ARG A 230 -1.58 12.68 4.24
CA ARG A 230 -2.61 13.33 5.04
C ARG A 230 -3.00 14.64 4.37
N LYS A 231 -4.25 14.74 3.92
CA LYS A 231 -4.78 15.99 3.32
C LYS A 231 -4.58 17.15 4.31
N ASN A 232 -3.64 18.03 3.99
CA ASN A 232 -3.47 19.26 4.72
C ASN A 232 -4.15 20.36 3.90
N TRP A 233 -5.31 20.82 4.33
CA TRP A 233 -6.06 21.88 3.67
C TRP A 233 -5.24 23.18 3.47
N ARG A 234 -4.11 23.35 4.18
CA ARG A 234 -3.19 24.49 4.02
C ARG A 234 -2.37 24.40 2.72
N ASP A 235 -2.24 23.21 2.16
CA ASP A 235 -1.45 22.97 0.95
C ASP A 235 -2.30 23.05 -0.33
N VAL A 236 -3.60 23.32 -0.20
CA VAL A 236 -4.49 23.54 -1.35
C VAL A 236 -4.24 24.95 -1.91
N ASN A 237 -3.70 25.01 -3.13
CA ASN A 237 -3.54 26.28 -3.85
C ASN A 237 -4.93 26.88 -4.11
N LYS A 238 -5.14 28.09 -3.63
CA LYS A 238 -6.42 28.79 -3.67
C LYS A 238 -6.38 29.89 -4.74
N ASP A 239 -7.31 29.85 -5.68
CA ASP A 239 -7.62 31.00 -6.51
C ASP A 239 -8.21 32.11 -5.63
N LYS A 240 -7.81 33.36 -5.87
CA LYS A 240 -8.26 34.52 -5.07
C LYS A 240 -9.75 34.82 -5.21
N SER A 241 -10.38 34.29 -6.27
CA SER A 241 -11.82 34.46 -6.55
C SER A 241 -12.70 33.42 -5.86
N MET A 242 -12.14 32.32 -5.38
CA MET A 242 -12.88 31.22 -4.76
C MET A 242 -12.91 31.33 -3.24
N THR A 243 -13.99 30.90 -2.62
CA THR A 243 -14.03 30.71 -1.17
C THR A 243 -13.08 29.58 -0.76
N ARG A 244 -12.70 29.58 0.53
CA ARG A 244 -11.80 28.55 1.06
C ARG A 244 -12.41 27.16 0.95
N GLN A 245 -13.73 27.05 1.06
CA GLN A 245 -14.47 25.80 0.97
C GLN A 245 -14.52 25.28 -0.48
N GLU A 246 -14.90 26.13 -1.43
CA GLU A 246 -15.00 25.79 -2.86
C GLU A 246 -13.66 25.33 -3.43
N ALA A 247 -12.56 26.06 -3.14
CA ALA A 247 -11.22 25.67 -3.59
C ALA A 247 -10.78 24.31 -2.98
N ALA A 248 -11.15 24.03 -1.72
CA ALA A 248 -10.85 22.77 -1.08
C ALA A 248 -11.65 21.63 -1.71
N ASP A 249 -12.94 21.84 -1.98
CA ASP A 249 -13.83 20.83 -2.53
C ASP A 249 -13.46 20.47 -3.99
N GLU A 250 -13.14 21.47 -4.83
CA GLU A 250 -12.69 21.25 -6.21
C GLU A 250 -11.35 20.50 -6.28
N ALA A 251 -10.35 20.92 -5.48
CA ALA A 251 -9.05 20.25 -5.43
C ALA A 251 -9.16 18.82 -4.88
N ILE A 252 -10.06 18.59 -3.91
CA ILE A 252 -10.34 17.25 -3.38
C ILE A 252 -10.95 16.36 -4.45
N ASN A 253 -11.92 16.85 -5.21
CA ASN A 253 -12.60 16.07 -6.25
C ASN A 253 -11.65 15.67 -7.38
N THR A 254 -10.91 16.60 -7.94
CA THR A 254 -9.94 16.36 -9.02
C THR A 254 -8.82 15.40 -8.58
N GLN A 255 -8.30 15.57 -7.38
CA GLN A 255 -7.28 14.68 -6.83
C GLN A 255 -7.86 13.29 -6.54
N GLN A 256 -9.09 13.21 -6.08
CA GLN A 256 -9.75 11.93 -5.80
C GLN A 256 -9.98 11.12 -7.07
N GLU A 257 -10.36 11.75 -8.18
CA GLU A 257 -10.50 11.10 -9.49
C GLU A 257 -9.16 10.56 -10.00
N ALA A 258 -8.11 11.38 -9.98
CA ALA A 258 -6.78 10.98 -10.41
C ALA A 258 -6.20 9.86 -9.53
N PHE A 259 -6.43 9.93 -8.22
CA PHE A 259 -6.08 8.89 -7.25
C PHE A 259 -6.81 7.57 -7.57
N ASN A 260 -8.12 7.63 -7.75
CA ASN A 260 -8.91 6.45 -8.08
C ASN A 260 -8.46 5.83 -9.41
N ASP A 261 -8.19 6.62 -10.43
CA ASP A 261 -7.71 6.14 -11.73
C ASP A 261 -6.35 5.43 -11.64
N TYR A 262 -5.44 5.93 -10.82
CA TYR A 262 -4.16 5.26 -10.56
C TYR A 262 -4.38 3.87 -9.96
N TYR A 263 -5.15 3.78 -8.87
CA TYR A 263 -5.38 2.52 -8.18
C TYR A 263 -6.21 1.53 -8.99
N ILE A 264 -7.19 1.99 -9.78
CA ILE A 264 -7.95 1.13 -10.68
C ILE A 264 -7.03 0.51 -11.75
N LYS A 265 -6.17 1.30 -12.40
CA LYS A 265 -5.22 0.80 -13.39
C LYS A 265 -4.27 -0.22 -12.80
N LYS A 266 -3.77 0.04 -11.61
CA LYS A 266 -2.90 -0.87 -10.86
C LYS A 266 -3.62 -2.18 -10.50
N ALA A 267 -4.85 -2.11 -10.01
CA ALA A 267 -5.67 -3.28 -9.71
C ALA A 267 -5.97 -4.11 -10.96
N MET A 268 -6.33 -3.45 -12.09
CA MET A 268 -6.55 -4.13 -13.37
C MET A 268 -5.28 -4.80 -13.91
N ALA A 269 -4.11 -4.16 -13.79
CA ALA A 269 -2.83 -4.74 -14.17
C ALA A 269 -2.53 -5.99 -13.34
N LEU A 270 -2.79 -5.94 -12.02
CA LEU A 270 -2.63 -7.09 -11.14
C LEU A 270 -3.54 -8.26 -11.56
N ILE A 271 -4.83 -8.02 -11.84
CA ILE A 271 -5.74 -9.07 -12.30
C ILE A 271 -5.20 -9.75 -13.58
N ARG A 272 -4.74 -8.97 -14.58
CA ARG A 272 -4.14 -9.53 -15.81
C ARG A 272 -2.85 -10.34 -15.55
N LYS A 273 -2.10 -9.99 -14.51
CA LYS A 273 -0.86 -10.70 -14.13
C LYS A 273 -1.17 -12.06 -13.46
N ILE A 274 -2.19 -12.11 -12.60
CA ILE A 274 -2.47 -13.30 -11.78
C ILE A 274 -3.52 -14.24 -12.38
N GLN A 275 -4.30 -13.78 -13.34
CA GLN A 275 -5.31 -14.58 -14.03
C GLN A 275 -4.90 -14.73 -15.51
N THR A 276 -4.73 -15.96 -15.95
CA THR A 276 -4.37 -16.28 -17.35
C THR A 276 -5.58 -16.71 -18.17
N GLU A 277 -6.70 -17.02 -17.50
CA GLU A 277 -7.95 -17.50 -18.12
C GLU A 277 -9.13 -16.76 -17.50
N SER A 278 -10.30 -16.85 -18.17
CA SER A 278 -11.53 -16.31 -17.60
C SER A 278 -11.88 -16.99 -16.27
N GLU A 279 -12.24 -16.18 -15.27
CA GLU A 279 -12.70 -16.67 -13.96
C GLU A 279 -14.10 -17.30 -14.04
N VAL A 280 -14.86 -17.09 -15.14
CA VAL A 280 -16.19 -17.65 -15.38
C VAL A 280 -16.13 -18.75 -16.42
N HIS A 281 -16.62 -19.95 -16.08
CA HIS A 281 -16.61 -21.12 -16.94
C HIS A 281 -18.03 -21.43 -17.44
N ASP A 282 -18.50 -20.64 -18.41
CA ASP A 282 -19.80 -20.80 -19.06
C ASP A 282 -19.66 -21.04 -20.57
N GLN A 283 -20.78 -21.19 -21.28
CA GLN A 283 -20.79 -21.40 -22.73
C GLN A 283 -20.24 -20.22 -23.55
N TRP A 284 -20.09 -19.04 -22.92
CA TRP A 284 -19.57 -17.81 -23.53
C TRP A 284 -18.07 -17.63 -23.29
N ASN A 285 -17.44 -18.55 -22.57
CA ASN A 285 -16.00 -18.56 -22.35
C ASN A 285 -15.25 -19.00 -23.60
N THR A 286 -15.26 -18.15 -24.62
CA THR A 286 -14.64 -18.40 -25.92
C THR A 286 -13.56 -17.35 -26.21
N GLY A 287 -12.39 -17.84 -26.65
CA GLY A 287 -11.23 -16.98 -26.95
C GLY A 287 -10.41 -16.61 -25.71
N ALA A 288 -9.44 -15.73 -25.89
CA ALA A 288 -8.55 -15.29 -24.81
C ALA A 288 -9.27 -14.37 -23.82
N ALA A 289 -8.99 -14.57 -22.53
CA ALA A 289 -9.47 -13.68 -21.47
C ALA A 289 -8.57 -12.44 -21.40
N THR A 290 -9.08 -11.30 -21.81
CA THR A 290 -8.34 -10.04 -21.87
C THR A 290 -9.09 -8.87 -21.22
N GLN A 291 -10.40 -9.05 -20.93
CA GLN A 291 -11.27 -8.00 -20.43
C GLN A 291 -11.32 -8.04 -18.89
N VAL A 292 -10.77 -7.03 -18.24
CA VAL A 292 -10.96 -6.84 -16.78
C VAL A 292 -12.22 -6.02 -16.56
N HIS A 293 -13.20 -6.64 -15.92
CA HIS A 293 -14.55 -6.12 -15.70
C HIS A 293 -14.79 -5.79 -14.24
N HIS A 294 -15.51 -4.69 -13.96
CA HIS A 294 -15.99 -4.35 -12.61
C HIS A 294 -17.30 -5.09 -12.35
N ILE A 295 -17.34 -5.93 -11.32
CA ILE A 295 -18.56 -6.65 -10.91
C ILE A 295 -19.64 -5.64 -10.47
N PHE A 296 -19.26 -4.66 -9.65
CA PHE A 296 -20.07 -3.47 -9.33
C PHE A 296 -19.50 -2.27 -10.10
N PRO A 297 -20.29 -1.62 -10.97
CA PRO A 297 -19.81 -0.57 -11.87
C PRO A 297 -19.11 0.60 -11.17
N LYS A 298 -17.98 1.03 -11.72
CA LYS A 298 -17.20 2.18 -11.21
C LYS A 298 -18.05 3.45 -11.06
N SER A 299 -18.97 3.69 -11.98
CA SER A 299 -19.80 4.90 -11.99
C SER A 299 -20.81 4.95 -10.82
N GLN A 300 -21.23 3.79 -10.33
CA GLN A 300 -22.18 3.67 -9.22
C GLN A 300 -21.49 3.44 -7.89
N PHE A 301 -20.32 2.79 -7.90
CA PHE A 301 -19.59 2.37 -6.70
C PHE A 301 -18.11 2.79 -6.78
N PRO A 302 -17.80 4.11 -6.82
CA PRO A 302 -16.43 4.59 -6.96
C PRO A 302 -15.52 4.18 -5.79
N GLU A 303 -16.06 3.98 -4.59
CA GLU A 303 -15.34 3.60 -3.38
C GLU A 303 -14.75 2.19 -3.43
N ILE A 304 -15.35 1.27 -4.20
CA ILE A 304 -14.86 -0.09 -4.38
C ILE A 304 -14.27 -0.35 -5.77
N ALA A 305 -14.21 0.65 -6.63
CA ALA A 305 -13.76 0.48 -8.01
C ALA A 305 -12.29 0.01 -8.14
N HIS A 306 -11.45 0.32 -7.16
CA HIS A 306 -10.04 -0.07 -7.14
C HIS A 306 -9.75 -1.37 -6.37
N TYR A 307 -10.79 -2.04 -5.83
CA TYR A 307 -10.62 -3.31 -5.15
C TYR A 307 -10.45 -4.44 -6.18
N VAL A 308 -9.39 -5.23 -6.03
CA VAL A 308 -9.15 -6.42 -6.89
C VAL A 308 -10.25 -7.47 -6.72
N GLU A 309 -10.92 -7.46 -5.58
CA GLU A 309 -12.07 -8.29 -5.24
C GLU A 309 -13.34 -7.86 -6.00
N ASN A 310 -13.38 -6.63 -6.53
CA ASN A 310 -14.46 -6.13 -7.42
C ASN A 310 -14.11 -6.30 -8.92
N LEU A 311 -12.94 -6.82 -9.24
CA LEU A 311 -12.47 -6.97 -10.61
C LEU A 311 -12.39 -8.45 -10.98
N ILE A 312 -12.85 -8.78 -12.20
CA ILE A 312 -12.86 -10.15 -12.71
C ILE A 312 -12.33 -10.18 -14.16
N LEU A 313 -11.54 -11.21 -14.49
CA LEU A 313 -11.06 -11.39 -15.84
C LEU A 313 -12.05 -12.21 -16.67
N LEU A 314 -12.44 -11.70 -17.84
CA LEU A 314 -13.41 -12.29 -18.76
C LEU A 314 -12.86 -12.38 -20.18
N THR A 315 -13.45 -13.25 -21.01
CA THR A 315 -13.30 -13.18 -22.46
C THR A 315 -14.09 -12.00 -23.03
N ALA A 316 -13.78 -11.58 -24.24
CA ALA A 316 -14.53 -10.53 -24.92
C ALA A 316 -16.00 -10.92 -25.13
N SER A 317 -16.29 -12.21 -25.42
CA SER A 317 -17.65 -12.71 -25.56
C SER A 317 -18.45 -12.57 -24.27
N GLN A 318 -17.90 -12.99 -23.12
CA GLN A 318 -18.54 -12.84 -21.81
C GLN A 318 -18.79 -11.37 -21.46
N HIS A 319 -17.78 -10.51 -21.69
CA HIS A 319 -17.84 -9.10 -21.35
C HIS A 319 -18.90 -8.34 -22.13
N TYR A 320 -18.88 -8.44 -23.48
CA TYR A 320 -19.77 -7.64 -24.33
C TYR A 320 -21.14 -8.27 -24.55
N THR A 321 -21.28 -9.60 -24.45
CA THR A 321 -22.54 -10.26 -24.73
C THR A 321 -23.37 -10.49 -23.46
N LYS A 322 -22.72 -10.69 -22.32
CA LYS A 322 -23.40 -11.08 -21.07
C LYS A 322 -23.29 -10.04 -19.96
N ALA A 323 -22.08 -9.55 -19.67
CA ALA A 323 -21.90 -8.63 -18.56
C ALA A 323 -22.54 -7.25 -18.82
N HIS A 324 -22.55 -6.80 -20.08
CA HIS A 324 -23.10 -5.50 -20.46
C HIS A 324 -24.29 -5.63 -21.41
N PRO A 325 -25.54 -5.55 -20.94
CA PRO A 325 -26.70 -5.65 -21.80
C PRO A 325 -26.69 -4.50 -22.84
N ASN A 326 -26.89 -4.85 -24.09
CA ASN A 326 -26.91 -3.91 -25.22
C ASN A 326 -25.63 -3.07 -25.38
N ASN A 327 -24.47 -3.61 -24.99
CA ASN A 327 -23.17 -2.90 -24.97
C ASN A 327 -23.14 -1.65 -24.09
N ASN A 328 -24.06 -1.51 -23.15
CA ASN A 328 -24.05 -0.39 -22.19
C ASN A 328 -23.10 -0.69 -21.03
N THR A 329 -21.88 -0.21 -21.12
CA THR A 329 -20.83 -0.44 -20.09
C THR A 329 -21.10 0.21 -18.73
N GLN A 330 -22.15 0.99 -18.60
CA GLN A 330 -22.57 1.59 -17.33
C GLN A 330 -23.52 0.69 -16.53
N VAL A 331 -24.07 -0.36 -17.15
CA VAL A 331 -25.02 -1.29 -16.54
C VAL A 331 -24.46 -2.70 -16.63
N VAL A 332 -24.57 -3.43 -15.54
CA VAL A 332 -24.23 -4.86 -15.49
C VAL A 332 -25.53 -5.65 -15.44
N ASP A 333 -25.62 -6.72 -16.25
CA ASP A 333 -26.73 -7.66 -16.18
C ASP A 333 -26.79 -8.29 -14.80
N ARG A 334 -27.97 -8.22 -14.15
CA ARG A 334 -28.12 -8.61 -12.75
C ARG A 334 -27.90 -10.12 -12.53
N ASP A 335 -28.48 -10.94 -13.40
CA ASP A 335 -28.35 -12.40 -13.26
C ASP A 335 -26.89 -12.81 -13.51
N TYR A 336 -26.26 -12.17 -14.49
CA TYR A 336 -24.84 -12.42 -14.77
C TYR A 336 -23.93 -11.86 -13.67
N GLN A 337 -24.30 -10.76 -13.00
CA GLN A 337 -23.57 -10.24 -11.87
C GLN A 337 -23.49 -11.26 -10.71
N LEU A 338 -24.56 -12.02 -10.46
CA LEU A 338 -24.51 -13.14 -9.50
C LEU A 338 -23.49 -14.19 -9.93
N VAL A 339 -23.46 -14.57 -11.21
CA VAL A 339 -22.45 -15.50 -11.74
C VAL A 339 -21.03 -14.99 -11.51
N LEU A 340 -20.79 -13.70 -11.78
CA LEU A 340 -19.49 -13.06 -11.57
C LEU A 340 -19.08 -13.11 -10.08
N LEU A 341 -20.01 -12.80 -9.15
CA LEU A 341 -19.73 -12.83 -7.71
C LEU A 341 -19.42 -14.24 -7.21
N LEU A 342 -20.15 -15.25 -7.68
CA LEU A 342 -19.90 -16.64 -7.31
C LEU A 342 -18.53 -17.11 -7.83
N ALA A 343 -18.21 -16.85 -9.10
CA ALA A 343 -16.92 -17.16 -9.69
C ALA A 343 -15.77 -16.46 -8.96
N LYS A 344 -15.95 -15.16 -8.64
CA LYS A 344 -14.96 -14.40 -7.88
C LYS A 344 -14.76 -14.94 -6.47
N SER A 345 -15.84 -15.37 -5.80
CA SER A 345 -15.78 -16.03 -4.49
C SER A 345 -14.90 -17.30 -4.53
N ASP A 346 -15.07 -18.12 -5.57
CA ASP A 346 -14.28 -19.34 -5.76
C ASP A 346 -12.80 -19.03 -6.05
N THR A 347 -12.53 -18.06 -6.90
CA THR A 347 -11.17 -17.60 -7.20
C THR A 347 -10.46 -17.13 -5.93
N ILE A 348 -11.12 -16.28 -5.13
CA ILE A 348 -10.55 -15.75 -3.89
C ILE A 348 -10.29 -16.90 -2.89
N GLU A 349 -11.25 -17.78 -2.68
CA GLU A 349 -11.10 -18.91 -1.75
C GLU A 349 -9.93 -19.82 -2.15
N LYS A 350 -9.79 -20.14 -3.44
CA LYS A 350 -8.67 -20.92 -3.98
C LYS A 350 -7.34 -20.21 -3.76
N SER A 351 -7.27 -18.91 -4.09
CA SER A 351 -6.05 -18.12 -3.91
C SER A 351 -5.62 -18.04 -2.46
N LEU A 352 -6.57 -17.82 -1.53
CA LEU A 352 -6.27 -17.77 -0.09
C LEU A 352 -5.73 -19.09 0.44
N LYS A 353 -6.22 -20.24 -0.05
CA LYS A 353 -5.72 -21.57 0.31
C LYS A 353 -4.31 -21.84 -0.22
N LEU A 354 -3.98 -21.34 -1.42
CA LEU A 354 -2.70 -21.59 -2.09
C LEU A 354 -1.58 -20.65 -1.62
N VAL A 355 -1.87 -19.36 -1.53
CA VAL A 355 -0.85 -18.31 -1.34
C VAL A 355 -1.20 -17.33 -0.22
N GLY A 356 -2.20 -17.64 0.61
CA GLY A 356 -2.68 -16.76 1.66
C GLY A 356 -3.21 -15.43 1.08
N ASP A 357 -3.08 -14.33 1.83
CA ASP A 357 -3.56 -13.00 1.47
C ASP A 357 -2.64 -12.23 0.50
N LYS A 358 -1.82 -12.96 -0.27
CA LYS A 358 -0.87 -12.37 -1.24
C LYS A 358 -1.57 -11.49 -2.29
N TYR A 359 -2.73 -11.92 -2.79
CA TYR A 359 -3.46 -11.23 -3.85
C TYR A 359 -4.81 -10.69 -3.40
N TYR A 360 -5.60 -11.51 -2.71
CA TYR A 360 -6.95 -11.20 -2.28
C TYR A 360 -7.09 -11.27 -0.77
N ARG A 361 -8.14 -10.61 -0.26
CA ARG A 361 -8.53 -10.67 1.15
C ARG A 361 -10.03 -10.95 1.27
N LYS A 362 -10.40 -11.86 2.18
CA LYS A 362 -11.82 -12.14 2.45
C LYS A 362 -12.57 -10.91 2.97
N GLU A 363 -11.95 -10.14 3.87
CA GLU A 363 -12.53 -8.92 4.42
C GLU A 363 -12.80 -7.87 3.33
N SER A 364 -11.89 -7.74 2.36
CA SER A 364 -12.06 -6.83 1.22
C SER A 364 -13.21 -7.30 0.32
N PHE A 365 -13.35 -8.60 0.09
CA PHE A 365 -14.45 -9.15 -0.69
C PHE A 365 -15.80 -8.96 0.00
N VAL A 366 -15.88 -9.20 1.31
CA VAL A 366 -17.10 -8.93 2.09
C VAL A 366 -17.44 -7.44 2.05
N PHE A 367 -16.45 -6.55 2.16
CA PHE A 367 -16.66 -5.10 2.02
C PHE A 367 -17.21 -4.73 0.64
N VAL A 368 -16.68 -5.31 -0.43
CA VAL A 368 -17.19 -5.11 -1.80
C VAL A 368 -18.64 -5.55 -1.92
N ILE A 369 -19.00 -6.71 -1.38
CA ILE A 369 -20.40 -7.21 -1.37
C ILE A 369 -21.30 -6.28 -0.56
N ASN A 370 -20.89 -5.92 0.65
CA ASN A 370 -21.69 -5.06 1.55
C ASN A 370 -22.00 -3.71 0.90
N THR A 371 -20.99 -3.12 0.26
CA THR A 371 -21.14 -1.85 -0.46
C THR A 371 -22.04 -2.01 -1.69
N GLY A 372 -21.79 -3.02 -2.52
CA GLY A 372 -22.48 -3.21 -3.79
C GLY A 372 -23.94 -3.65 -3.65
N LEU A 373 -24.27 -4.41 -2.62
CA LEU A 373 -25.63 -4.90 -2.34
C LEU A 373 -26.35 -4.14 -1.22
N SER A 374 -25.69 -3.15 -0.59
CA SER A 374 -26.21 -2.40 0.57
C SER A 374 -26.64 -3.32 1.73
N VAL A 375 -25.78 -4.30 2.05
CA VAL A 375 -25.97 -5.26 3.14
C VAL A 375 -24.86 -5.10 4.19
N ASP A 376 -25.01 -5.76 5.35
CA ASP A 376 -23.99 -5.75 6.42
C ASP A 376 -23.65 -7.19 6.85
N TRP A 377 -22.88 -7.87 6.01
CA TRP A 377 -22.44 -9.22 6.29
C TRP A 377 -21.15 -9.25 7.08
N SER A 378 -21.06 -10.19 8.01
CA SER A 378 -19.86 -10.36 8.84
C SER A 378 -18.69 -10.95 8.05
N THR A 379 -17.49 -10.47 8.30
CA THR A 379 -16.24 -11.05 7.79
C THR A 379 -15.92 -12.44 8.35
N SER A 380 -16.63 -12.88 9.41
CA SER A 380 -16.50 -14.23 9.98
C SER A 380 -17.18 -15.33 9.16
N LEU A 381 -18.09 -14.98 8.24
CA LEU A 381 -18.79 -15.93 7.37
C LEU A 381 -17.81 -16.81 6.58
N SER A 382 -18.17 -18.09 6.41
CA SER A 382 -17.43 -18.97 5.49
C SER A 382 -17.71 -18.59 4.03
N PHE A 383 -16.84 -18.96 3.09
CA PHE A 383 -17.11 -18.76 1.67
C PHE A 383 -18.36 -19.50 1.19
N ALA A 384 -18.66 -20.67 1.76
CA ALA A 384 -19.89 -21.40 1.48
C ALA A 384 -21.13 -20.62 1.91
N ASP A 385 -21.09 -19.97 3.08
CA ASP A 385 -22.18 -19.13 3.56
C ASP A 385 -22.34 -17.86 2.71
N ILE A 386 -21.22 -17.21 2.34
CA ILE A 386 -21.23 -16.05 1.45
C ILE A 386 -21.94 -16.40 0.13
N ARG A 387 -21.55 -17.52 -0.53
CA ARG A 387 -22.18 -17.95 -1.78
C ARG A 387 -23.69 -18.25 -1.62
N ARG A 388 -24.06 -18.92 -0.54
CA ARG A 388 -25.49 -19.16 -0.24
C ARG A 388 -26.27 -17.87 -0.06
N MET A 389 -25.74 -16.90 0.68
CA MET A 389 -26.37 -15.61 0.92
C MET A 389 -26.43 -14.76 -0.36
N LEU A 390 -25.44 -14.83 -1.24
CA LEU A 390 -25.48 -14.18 -2.56
C LEU A 390 -26.65 -14.71 -3.39
N ILE A 391 -26.82 -16.03 -3.49
CA ILE A 391 -27.95 -16.64 -4.21
C ILE A 391 -29.29 -16.18 -3.62
N GLN A 392 -29.41 -16.15 -2.30
CA GLN A 392 -30.63 -15.68 -1.63
C GLN A 392 -30.92 -14.20 -1.92
N ALA A 393 -29.92 -13.32 -1.84
CA ALA A 393 -30.06 -11.89 -2.08
C ALA A 393 -30.49 -11.57 -3.51
N TYR A 394 -30.01 -12.33 -4.51
CA TYR A 394 -30.40 -12.13 -5.90
C TYR A 394 -31.76 -12.74 -6.25
N ASN A 395 -32.18 -13.82 -5.56
CA ASN A 395 -33.48 -14.43 -5.76
C ASN A 395 -34.62 -13.70 -5.03
N ALA A 396 -34.32 -12.90 -4.00
CA ALA A 396 -35.30 -12.19 -3.18
C ALA A 396 -35.65 -10.78 -3.71
N ALA A 397 -34.94 -10.29 -4.68
CA ALA A 397 -35.04 -8.94 -5.26
C ALA A 397 -35.49 -9.00 -6.72
#